data_f6642dc0adf0bb05394212f47b2b19a9
#
_entry.id   f6642dc0adf0bb05394212f47b2b19a9
#
_cell.length_a   1.000
_cell.length_b   1.000
_cell.length_c   1.000
_cell.angle_alpha   90.00
_cell.angle_beta   90.00
_cell.angle_gamma   90.00
#
_symmetry.space_group_name_H-M   'P 1'
#
loop_
_entity.id
_entity.type
_entity.pdbx_description
1 polymer ?
#
loop_
_entity_poly.entity_id
_entity_poly.type
_entity_poly.pdbx_seq_one_letter_code
_entity_poly.pdbx_strand_id
1 'polypeptide(L)'
;GLEEIWMKVFAEKLPDGSKAMAEALFEEKVNDIVHKEAIEKDRRPDGRKLDEIRELSGVAGGVSKVLHGSGIFFRGATHVLSVLTLGNPKDCQMLDGMELRGKKYFMHHYNFPPFSTGETGRMGATNRRSIGHGALAEKALRGILPNRESFPYTISFVSESMASNGSTSMASVCASSIAMMDGGVPIKRPAAGIAMGLMLSGAKSTSGRSEEAPYKILTDIQGPEDHHGDMDFKVAGT
;
A
#
# COMPACT_ATOMS: atom_id res chain seq x y z
N GLY A 1 -3.92 -3.70 -26.53
CA GLY A 1 -3.34 -2.49 -25.91
C GLY A 1 -2.02 -2.08 -26.58
N LEU A 2 -1.34 -1.06 -26.06
CA LEU A 2 -0.05 -0.58 -26.60
C LEU A 2 1.01 -1.68 -26.60
N GLU A 3 1.07 -2.49 -25.58
CA GLU A 3 1.99 -3.63 -25.50
C GLU A 3 1.77 -4.64 -26.64
N GLU A 4 0.54 -4.97 -26.99
CA GLU A 4 0.24 -5.87 -28.11
C GLU A 4 0.70 -5.29 -29.45
N ILE A 5 0.55 -3.98 -29.64
CA ILE A 5 1.05 -3.27 -30.83
C ILE A 5 2.57 -3.33 -30.88
N TRP A 6 3.21 -3.05 -29.75
CA TRP A 6 4.66 -3.15 -29.59
C TRP A 6 5.18 -4.55 -29.94
N MET A 7 4.55 -5.60 -29.38
CA MET A 7 4.95 -6.98 -29.62
C MET A 7 4.89 -7.37 -31.11
N LYS A 8 3.88 -6.89 -31.83
CA LYS A 8 3.74 -7.10 -33.29
C LYS A 8 4.86 -6.39 -34.04
N VAL A 9 5.11 -5.10 -33.74
CA VAL A 9 6.16 -4.31 -34.38
C VAL A 9 7.54 -4.89 -34.07
N PHE A 10 7.77 -5.37 -32.86
CA PHE A 10 9.03 -6.00 -32.47
C PHE A 10 9.28 -7.29 -33.26
N ALA A 11 8.28 -8.17 -33.37
CA ALA A 11 8.39 -9.41 -34.12
C ALA A 11 8.63 -9.18 -35.63
N GLU A 12 8.08 -8.12 -36.21
CA GLU A 12 8.34 -7.73 -37.59
C GLU A 12 9.76 -7.20 -37.83
N LYS A 13 10.27 -6.40 -36.87
CA LYS A 13 11.59 -5.76 -37.02
C LYS A 13 12.76 -6.62 -36.56
N LEU A 14 12.54 -7.53 -35.64
CA LEU A 14 13.54 -8.41 -35.00
C LEU A 14 12.99 -9.85 -34.95
N PRO A 15 12.93 -10.57 -36.08
CA PRO A 15 12.35 -11.92 -36.12
C PRO A 15 13.03 -12.91 -35.18
N ASP A 16 14.34 -12.73 -34.95
CA ASP A 16 15.17 -13.57 -34.08
C ASP A 16 15.13 -13.13 -32.60
N GLY A 17 14.40 -12.06 -32.29
CA GLY A 17 14.26 -11.54 -30.94
C GLY A 17 13.28 -12.37 -30.08
N SER A 18 13.66 -12.64 -28.83
CA SER A 18 12.78 -13.36 -27.92
C SER A 18 11.66 -12.46 -27.39
N LYS A 19 10.52 -13.08 -27.03
CA LYS A 19 9.39 -12.40 -26.39
C LYS A 19 9.83 -11.67 -25.11
N ALA A 20 10.66 -12.30 -24.29
CA ALA A 20 11.20 -11.71 -23.06
C ALA A 20 12.04 -10.45 -23.33
N MET A 21 12.78 -10.41 -24.44
CA MET A 21 13.50 -9.21 -24.87
C MET A 21 12.55 -8.08 -25.25
N ALA A 22 11.47 -8.40 -25.98
CA ALA A 22 10.46 -7.41 -26.36
C ALA A 22 9.76 -6.79 -25.12
N GLU A 23 9.40 -7.63 -24.14
CA GLU A 23 8.81 -7.20 -22.86
C GLU A 23 9.77 -6.30 -22.07
N ALA A 24 11.04 -6.70 -21.95
CA ALA A 24 12.04 -5.93 -21.23
C ALA A 24 12.29 -4.54 -21.86
N LEU A 25 12.37 -4.46 -23.19
CA LEU A 25 12.53 -3.19 -23.91
C LEU A 25 11.28 -2.30 -23.80
N PHE A 26 10.09 -2.88 -23.76
CA PHE A 26 8.85 -2.16 -23.53
C PHE A 26 8.83 -1.51 -22.16
N GLU A 27 9.10 -2.30 -21.12
CA GLU A 27 9.16 -1.83 -19.72
C GLU A 27 10.24 -0.75 -19.53
N GLU A 28 11.42 -0.94 -20.13
CA GLU A 28 12.47 0.07 -20.09
C GLU A 28 12.01 1.38 -20.72
N LYS A 29 11.31 1.32 -21.85
CA LYS A 29 10.81 2.51 -22.54
C LYS A 29 9.69 3.21 -21.79
N VAL A 30 8.80 2.45 -21.16
CA VAL A 30 7.76 3.00 -20.26
C VAL A 30 8.42 3.72 -19.09
N ASN A 31 9.42 3.09 -18.45
CA ASN A 31 10.18 3.69 -17.36
C ASN A 31 10.83 5.03 -17.77
N ASP A 32 11.51 5.08 -18.92
CA ASP A 32 12.12 6.31 -19.45
C ASP A 32 11.10 7.43 -19.64
N ILE A 33 9.92 7.09 -20.19
CA ILE A 33 8.85 8.06 -20.44
C ILE A 33 8.30 8.60 -19.12
N VAL A 34 8.02 7.72 -18.16
CA VAL A 34 7.48 8.12 -16.84
C VAL A 34 8.44 9.08 -16.12
N HIS A 35 9.74 8.75 -16.09
CA HIS A 35 10.76 9.61 -15.50
C HIS A 35 10.87 10.96 -16.22
N LYS A 36 10.95 10.93 -17.56
CA LYS A 36 11.07 12.16 -18.37
C LYS A 36 9.87 13.08 -18.18
N GLU A 37 8.65 12.57 -18.22
CA GLU A 37 7.45 13.38 -18.04
C GLU A 37 7.39 13.97 -16.62
N ALA A 38 7.76 13.19 -15.59
CA ALA A 38 7.78 13.66 -14.21
C ALA A 38 8.86 14.75 -13.98
N ILE A 39 10.07 14.56 -14.51
CA ILE A 39 11.21 15.45 -14.23
C ILE A 39 11.19 16.71 -15.08
N GLU A 40 10.93 16.59 -16.39
CA GLU A 40 11.00 17.71 -17.32
C GLU A 40 9.70 18.52 -17.37
N LYS A 41 8.56 17.90 -17.13
CA LYS A 41 7.24 18.53 -17.33
C LYS A 41 6.35 18.56 -16.10
N ASP A 42 6.82 18.08 -14.94
CA ASP A 42 6.03 17.95 -13.72
C ASP A 42 4.69 17.21 -13.95
N ARG A 43 4.71 16.22 -14.86
CA ARG A 43 3.51 15.52 -15.31
C ARG A 43 3.52 14.07 -14.82
N ARG A 44 2.45 13.70 -14.12
CA ARG A 44 2.21 12.34 -13.62
C ARG A 44 1.36 11.53 -14.60
N PRO A 45 1.42 10.18 -14.54
CA PRO A 45 0.62 9.30 -15.42
C PRO A 45 -0.89 9.55 -15.37
N ASP A 46 -1.41 10.00 -14.22
CA ASP A 46 -2.83 10.30 -14.01
C ASP A 46 -3.18 11.81 -14.16
N GLY A 47 -2.21 12.63 -14.51
CA GLY A 47 -2.38 14.07 -14.73
C GLY A 47 -2.41 14.93 -13.47
N ARG A 48 -2.29 14.36 -12.26
CA ARG A 48 -2.17 15.13 -11.01
C ARG A 48 -0.86 15.92 -10.96
N LYS A 49 -0.85 16.95 -10.10
CA LYS A 49 0.39 17.65 -9.71
C LYS A 49 1.25 16.74 -8.83
N LEU A 50 2.53 17.08 -8.69
CA LEU A 50 3.48 16.24 -7.92
C LEU A 50 3.11 16.12 -6.44
N ASP A 51 2.53 17.14 -5.85
CA ASP A 51 2.09 17.24 -4.45
C ASP A 51 0.60 16.93 -4.23
N GLU A 52 -0.13 16.63 -5.30
CA GLU A 52 -1.57 16.37 -5.24
C GLU A 52 -1.88 14.94 -4.81
N ILE A 53 -2.82 14.80 -3.86
CA ILE A 53 -3.36 13.51 -3.43
C ILE A 53 -4.60 13.13 -4.24
N ARG A 54 -4.87 11.85 -4.35
CA ARG A 54 -6.12 11.32 -4.97
C ARG A 54 -7.33 11.69 -4.12
N GLU A 55 -8.51 11.64 -4.73
CA GLU A 55 -9.77 11.82 -4.01
C GLU A 55 -9.87 10.83 -2.85
N LEU A 56 -10.22 11.36 -1.68
CA LEU A 56 -10.35 10.58 -0.45
C LEU A 56 -11.81 10.51 -0.03
N SER A 57 -12.23 9.32 0.38
CA SER A 57 -13.49 9.15 1.10
C SER A 57 -13.39 8.00 2.10
N GLY A 58 -14.31 7.96 3.05
CA GLY A 58 -14.35 6.91 4.05
C GLY A 58 -15.74 6.68 4.60
N VAL A 59 -16.02 5.44 4.99
CA VAL A 59 -17.27 5.05 5.61
C VAL A 59 -16.95 4.42 6.96
N ALA A 60 -17.55 4.94 8.04
CA ALA A 60 -17.44 4.39 9.37
C ALA A 60 -18.68 3.53 9.66
N GLY A 61 -18.48 2.29 10.05
CA GLY A 61 -19.56 1.36 10.38
C GLY A 61 -20.43 0.94 9.18
N GLY A 62 -21.60 0.42 9.49
CA GLY A 62 -22.64 0.11 8.50
C GLY A 62 -22.42 -1.18 7.68
N VAL A 63 -21.28 -1.82 7.76
CA VAL A 63 -20.99 -3.06 7.03
C VAL A 63 -21.80 -4.22 7.58
N SER A 64 -21.84 -4.36 8.90
CA SER A 64 -22.64 -5.37 9.59
C SER A 64 -22.89 -4.95 11.03
N LYS A 65 -24.09 -5.26 11.54
CA LYS A 65 -24.51 -4.96 12.92
C LYS A 65 -23.83 -5.83 13.99
N VAL A 66 -23.15 -6.89 13.58
CA VAL A 66 -22.47 -7.82 14.51
C VAL A 66 -20.98 -7.55 14.65
N LEU A 67 -20.43 -6.61 13.91
CA LEU A 67 -19.03 -6.19 14.02
C LEU A 67 -18.86 -5.23 15.21
N HIS A 68 -17.71 -5.30 15.88
CA HIS A 68 -17.37 -4.35 16.94
C HIS A 68 -17.03 -2.96 16.39
N GLY A 69 -16.50 -2.91 15.17
CA GLY A 69 -16.27 -1.70 14.40
C GLY A 69 -15.80 -2.05 13.00
N SER A 70 -16.05 -1.16 12.06
CA SER A 70 -15.60 -1.33 10.67
C SER A 70 -15.31 0.02 10.04
N GLY A 71 -14.37 0.02 9.09
CA GLY A 71 -14.02 1.19 8.30
C GLY A 71 -13.72 0.80 6.87
N ILE A 72 -14.30 1.52 5.92
CA ILE A 72 -13.90 1.43 4.53
C ILE A 72 -13.21 2.73 4.17
N PHE A 73 -12.06 2.64 3.57
CA PHE A 73 -11.29 3.78 3.09
C PHE A 73 -11.06 3.68 1.59
N PHE A 74 -11.34 4.79 0.92
CA PHE A 74 -11.16 4.95 -0.52
C PHE A 74 -10.12 6.02 -0.78
N ARG A 75 -9.19 5.72 -1.68
CA ARG A 75 -8.20 6.67 -2.19
C ARG A 75 -8.05 6.45 -3.69
N GLY A 76 -8.82 7.21 -4.47
CA GLY A 76 -9.02 6.95 -5.89
C GLY A 76 -9.50 5.51 -6.10
N ALA A 77 -8.78 4.74 -6.92
CA ALA A 77 -9.08 3.33 -7.19
C ALA A 77 -8.55 2.34 -6.13
N THR A 78 -7.96 2.80 -5.03
CA THR A 78 -7.54 1.95 -3.91
C THR A 78 -8.63 1.90 -2.85
N HIS A 79 -9.15 0.70 -2.55
CA HIS A 79 -10.23 0.49 -1.59
C HIS A 79 -9.83 -0.58 -0.57
N VAL A 80 -9.95 -0.26 0.72
CA VAL A 80 -9.65 -1.20 1.82
C VAL A 80 -10.78 -1.18 2.84
N LEU A 81 -11.24 -2.38 3.19
CA LEU A 81 -12.14 -2.62 4.31
C LEU A 81 -11.30 -3.10 5.52
N SER A 82 -11.44 -2.47 6.67
CA SER A 82 -10.90 -2.95 7.94
C SER A 82 -12.01 -3.28 8.92
N VAL A 83 -11.94 -4.45 9.52
CA VAL A 83 -12.87 -4.93 10.54
C VAL A 83 -12.16 -5.03 11.87
N LEU A 84 -12.75 -4.42 12.88
CA LEU A 84 -12.28 -4.45 14.27
C LEU A 84 -12.96 -5.57 15.03
N THR A 85 -12.18 -6.34 15.77
CA THR A 85 -12.64 -7.27 16.79
C THR A 85 -12.02 -6.90 18.12
N LEU A 86 -12.87 -6.72 19.13
CA LEU A 86 -12.47 -6.51 20.53
C LEU A 86 -12.65 -7.83 21.28
N GLY A 87 -11.54 -8.39 21.73
CA GLY A 87 -11.50 -9.65 22.47
C GLY A 87 -11.25 -9.44 23.96
N ASN A 88 -11.48 -10.50 24.74
CA ASN A 88 -11.11 -10.56 26.15
C ASN A 88 -9.57 -10.44 26.31
N PRO A 89 -9.04 -9.99 27.45
CA PRO A 89 -7.61 -10.04 27.73
C PRO A 89 -6.94 -11.42 27.58
N LYS A 90 -7.72 -12.51 27.67
CA LYS A 90 -7.22 -13.88 27.44
C LYS A 90 -7.08 -14.24 25.97
N ASP A 91 -7.74 -13.52 25.07
CA ASP A 91 -7.71 -13.75 23.61
C ASP A 91 -6.45 -13.16 22.96
N CYS A 92 -5.46 -12.80 23.77
CA CYS A 92 -4.17 -12.30 23.29
C CYS A 92 -3.39 -13.40 22.55
N GLN A 93 -2.57 -12.99 21.59
CA GLN A 93 -1.62 -13.88 20.95
C GLN A 93 -0.47 -14.19 21.91
N MET A 94 -0.25 -15.49 22.19
CA MET A 94 0.93 -15.93 22.92
C MET A 94 2.13 -15.96 21.97
N LEU A 95 3.19 -15.27 22.35
CA LEU A 95 4.46 -15.33 21.67
C LEU A 95 5.38 -16.26 22.45
N ASP A 96 5.76 -17.38 21.86
CA ASP A 96 6.66 -18.38 22.45
C ASP A 96 7.71 -18.78 21.40
N GLY A 97 8.62 -17.86 21.13
CA GLY A 97 9.75 -18.04 20.23
C GLY A 97 11.08 -18.06 20.97
N MET A 98 12.15 -18.34 20.25
CA MET A 98 13.51 -18.33 20.81
C MET A 98 13.97 -16.95 21.25
N GLU A 99 13.58 -15.91 20.50
CA GLU A 99 14.00 -14.53 20.73
C GLU A 99 13.03 -13.73 21.60
N LEU A 100 11.72 -14.06 21.52
CA LEU A 100 10.69 -13.29 22.18
C LEU A 100 9.64 -14.20 22.81
N ARG A 101 9.39 -13.98 24.12
CA ARG A 101 8.29 -14.59 24.87
C ARG A 101 7.41 -13.52 25.45
N GLY A 102 6.09 -13.67 25.32
CA GLY A 102 5.18 -12.67 25.87
C GLY A 102 3.74 -12.78 25.35
N LYS A 103 2.98 -11.73 25.62
CA LYS A 103 1.57 -11.62 25.20
C LYS A 103 1.42 -10.41 24.28
N LYS A 104 0.79 -10.61 23.16
CA LYS A 104 0.50 -9.57 22.18
C LYS A 104 -1.01 -9.30 22.18
N TYR A 105 -1.40 -8.07 22.47
CA TYR A 105 -2.80 -7.66 22.66
C TYR A 105 -3.31 -6.78 21.52
N PHE A 106 -2.45 -6.44 20.59
CA PHE A 106 -2.79 -5.72 19.37
C PHE A 106 -2.26 -6.48 18.17
N MET A 107 -3.14 -6.80 17.26
CA MET A 107 -2.85 -7.56 16.05
C MET A 107 -3.49 -6.89 14.84
N HIS A 108 -2.78 -6.85 13.74
CA HIS A 108 -3.30 -6.37 12.48
C HIS A 108 -2.99 -7.37 11.37
N HIS A 109 -4.02 -8.04 10.89
CA HIS A 109 -3.95 -8.96 9.77
C HIS A 109 -4.32 -8.23 8.47
N TYR A 110 -3.61 -8.54 7.40
CA TYR A 110 -3.80 -7.91 6.11
C TYR A 110 -3.91 -8.96 5.03
N ASN A 111 -4.93 -8.85 4.20
CA ASN A 111 -5.17 -9.73 3.06
C ASN A 111 -5.11 -8.94 1.76
N PHE A 112 -4.43 -9.52 0.78
CA PHE A 112 -4.30 -8.99 -0.57
C PHE A 112 -4.69 -10.07 -1.58
N PRO A 113 -6.01 -10.26 -1.81
CA PRO A 113 -6.48 -11.28 -2.73
C PRO A 113 -6.22 -10.87 -4.19
N PRO A 114 -6.08 -11.83 -5.11
CA PRO A 114 -5.80 -11.55 -6.53
C PRO A 114 -6.81 -10.62 -7.18
N PHE A 115 -8.09 -10.72 -6.81
CA PHE A 115 -9.13 -9.86 -7.39
C PHE A 115 -8.92 -8.37 -7.11
N SER A 116 -8.13 -8.01 -6.09
CA SER A 116 -7.83 -6.60 -5.77
C SER A 116 -7.05 -5.89 -6.89
N THR A 117 -6.33 -6.63 -7.70
CA THR A 117 -5.63 -6.16 -8.91
C THR A 117 -6.34 -6.55 -10.20
N GLY A 118 -7.54 -7.16 -10.13
CA GLY A 118 -8.26 -7.67 -11.28
C GLY A 118 -7.72 -9.00 -11.84
N GLU A 119 -6.87 -9.68 -11.08
CA GLU A 119 -6.26 -10.93 -11.48
C GLU A 119 -7.04 -12.15 -10.96
N THR A 120 -6.90 -13.27 -11.66
CA THR A 120 -7.30 -14.58 -11.16
C THR A 120 -6.11 -15.27 -10.49
N GLY A 121 -6.33 -15.91 -9.36
CA GLY A 121 -5.25 -16.55 -8.63
C GLY A 121 -5.74 -17.37 -7.45
N ARG A 122 -4.80 -18.09 -6.82
CA ARG A 122 -5.09 -18.91 -5.66
C ARG A 122 -5.39 -18.05 -4.45
N MET A 123 -6.51 -18.30 -3.79
CA MET A 123 -6.91 -17.64 -2.54
C MET A 123 -6.58 -18.51 -1.32
N GLY A 124 -6.47 -17.89 -0.16
CA GLY A 124 -6.43 -18.57 1.14
C GLY A 124 -5.03 -18.87 1.70
N ALA A 125 -3.95 -18.52 1.01
CA ALA A 125 -2.60 -18.62 1.56
C ALA A 125 -2.06 -17.24 1.97
N THR A 126 -1.67 -17.11 3.23
CA THR A 126 -0.94 -15.92 3.69
C THR A 126 0.47 -15.93 3.08
N ASN A 127 0.84 -14.87 2.41
CA ASN A 127 2.17 -14.72 1.82
C ASN A 127 3.02 -13.71 2.61
N ARG A 128 4.33 -13.66 2.33
CA ARG A 128 5.27 -12.75 3.01
C ARG A 128 4.90 -11.27 2.84
N ARG A 129 4.34 -10.90 1.70
CA ARG A 129 3.86 -9.53 1.44
C ARG A 129 2.72 -9.16 2.39
N SER A 130 1.74 -10.04 2.55
CA SER A 130 0.61 -9.82 3.46
C SER A 130 1.07 -9.69 4.91
N ILE A 131 2.03 -10.52 5.35
CA ILE A 131 2.63 -10.45 6.69
C ILE A 131 3.34 -9.10 6.89
N GLY A 132 4.18 -8.69 5.94
CA GLY A 132 4.91 -7.43 6.00
C GLY A 132 4.02 -6.19 6.00
N HIS A 133 2.98 -6.18 5.16
CA HIS A 133 2.01 -5.09 5.11
C HIS A 133 1.15 -5.01 6.39
N GLY A 134 0.74 -6.14 6.95
CA GLY A 134 0.05 -6.19 8.24
C GLY A 134 0.93 -5.66 9.37
N ALA A 135 2.19 -6.06 9.43
CA ALA A 135 3.16 -5.59 10.42
C ALA A 135 3.43 -4.08 10.30
N LEU A 136 3.47 -3.54 9.07
CA LEU A 136 3.63 -2.12 8.81
C LEU A 136 2.44 -1.32 9.35
N ALA A 137 1.22 -1.75 9.07
CA ALA A 137 0.00 -1.12 9.59
C ALA A 137 -0.08 -1.24 11.13
N GLU A 138 0.26 -2.38 11.68
CA GLU A 138 0.34 -2.59 13.13
C GLU A 138 1.31 -1.61 13.78
N LYS A 139 2.52 -1.46 13.22
CA LYS A 139 3.52 -0.52 13.72
C LYS A 139 3.03 0.93 13.69
N ALA A 140 2.36 1.33 12.61
CA ALA A 140 1.80 2.67 12.43
C ALA A 140 0.73 3.00 13.49
N LEU A 141 -0.15 2.05 13.77
CA LEU A 141 -1.30 2.24 14.68
C LEU A 141 -0.93 2.09 16.16
N ARG A 142 0.16 1.39 16.48
CA ARG A 142 0.56 1.11 17.87
C ARG A 142 0.71 2.39 18.72
N GLY A 143 1.18 3.49 18.14
CA GLY A 143 1.41 4.76 18.84
C GLY A 143 0.15 5.48 19.27
N ILE A 144 -1.01 5.20 18.65
CA ILE A 144 -2.28 5.85 18.96
C ILE A 144 -3.19 5.05 19.89
N LEU A 145 -2.84 3.80 20.19
CA LEU A 145 -3.64 2.93 21.02
C LEU A 145 -3.80 3.49 22.46
N PRO A 146 -4.95 3.25 23.10
CA PRO A 146 -5.15 3.58 24.50
C PRO A 146 -4.24 2.76 25.42
N ASN A 147 -4.03 3.27 26.63
CA ASN A 147 -3.36 2.49 27.68
C ASN A 147 -4.23 1.29 28.07
N ARG A 148 -3.60 0.14 28.31
CA ARG A 148 -4.28 -1.10 28.71
C ARG A 148 -5.04 -1.02 30.04
N GLU A 149 -4.61 -0.16 30.94
CA GLU A 149 -5.33 0.06 32.22
C GLU A 149 -6.70 0.70 31.98
N SER A 150 -6.79 1.61 31.01
CA SER A 150 -8.05 2.29 30.65
C SER A 150 -8.88 1.52 29.63
N PHE A 151 -8.24 0.67 28.81
CA PHE A 151 -8.91 -0.11 27.77
C PHE A 151 -8.32 -1.53 27.69
N PRO A 152 -8.77 -2.47 28.56
CA PRO A 152 -8.14 -3.77 28.77
C PRO A 152 -8.43 -4.82 27.69
N TYR A 153 -9.04 -4.46 26.59
CA TYR A 153 -9.40 -5.38 25.51
C TYR A 153 -8.18 -5.79 24.68
N THR A 154 -8.25 -6.98 24.10
CA THR A 154 -7.41 -7.39 22.99
C THR A 154 -8.01 -6.82 21.71
N ILE A 155 -7.22 -6.12 20.94
CA ILE A 155 -7.62 -5.43 19.70
C ILE A 155 -7.09 -6.22 18.51
N SER A 156 -7.96 -6.67 17.64
CA SER A 156 -7.57 -7.36 16.40
C SER A 156 -8.23 -6.73 15.19
N PHE A 157 -7.43 -6.49 14.15
CA PHE A 157 -7.91 -6.05 12.84
C PHE A 157 -7.70 -7.12 11.78
N VAL A 158 -8.66 -7.19 10.87
CA VAL A 158 -8.51 -7.83 9.58
C VAL A 158 -8.79 -6.78 8.51
N SER A 159 -7.78 -6.45 7.71
CA SER A 159 -7.91 -5.52 6.60
C SER A 159 -7.90 -6.28 5.27
N GLU A 160 -8.95 -6.10 4.49
CA GLU A 160 -9.14 -6.68 3.17
C GLU A 160 -8.91 -5.63 2.09
N SER A 161 -7.95 -5.87 1.21
CA SER A 161 -7.75 -5.05 0.01
C SER A 161 -8.81 -5.40 -1.02
N MET A 162 -9.78 -4.50 -1.21
CA MET A 162 -10.91 -4.69 -2.13
C MET A 162 -10.53 -4.31 -3.56
N ALA A 163 -9.73 -3.26 -3.71
CA ALA A 163 -9.14 -2.82 -4.97
C ALA A 163 -7.80 -2.15 -4.71
N SER A 164 -6.85 -2.29 -5.63
CA SER A 164 -5.49 -1.78 -5.48
C SER A 164 -5.03 -0.98 -6.68
N ASN A 165 -4.68 0.27 -6.44
CA ASN A 165 -3.92 1.12 -7.36
C ASN A 165 -2.90 1.97 -6.57
N GLY A 166 -1.98 1.29 -5.89
CA GLY A 166 -0.92 1.90 -5.07
C GLY A 166 -1.28 2.05 -3.60
N SER A 167 -0.36 1.60 -2.78
CA SER A 167 -0.30 1.68 -1.31
C SER A 167 -1.55 1.27 -0.53
N THR A 168 -2.02 0.05 -0.75
CA THR A 168 -3.09 -0.56 0.05
C THR A 168 -2.71 -0.73 1.53
N SER A 169 -1.41 -0.91 1.85
CA SER A 169 -0.94 -0.97 3.24
C SER A 169 -1.19 0.32 4.01
N MET A 170 -0.96 1.48 3.38
CA MET A 170 -1.25 2.77 4.01
C MET A 170 -2.75 3.07 4.03
N ALA A 171 -3.49 2.62 3.03
CA ALA A 171 -4.95 2.65 3.06
C ALA A 171 -5.52 1.80 4.20
N SER A 172 -4.89 0.67 4.55
CA SER A 172 -5.31 -0.16 5.70
C SER A 172 -5.10 0.54 7.04
N VAL A 173 -4.08 1.40 7.18
CA VAL A 173 -3.90 2.27 8.36
C VAL A 173 -5.08 3.22 8.49
N CYS A 174 -5.47 3.90 7.41
CA CYS A 174 -6.60 4.82 7.39
C CYS A 174 -7.92 4.10 7.71
N ALA A 175 -8.19 2.97 7.05
CA ALA A 175 -9.40 2.17 7.28
C ALA A 175 -9.48 1.65 8.72
N SER A 176 -8.36 1.18 9.29
CA SER A 176 -8.32 0.71 10.68
C SER A 176 -8.48 1.83 11.69
N SER A 177 -7.96 3.03 11.39
CA SER A 177 -8.19 4.22 12.21
C SER A 177 -9.69 4.58 12.26
N ILE A 178 -10.37 4.53 11.11
CA ILE A 178 -11.83 4.72 11.03
C ILE A 178 -12.57 3.64 11.83
N ALA A 179 -12.19 2.37 11.67
CA ALA A 179 -12.80 1.25 12.37
C ALA A 179 -12.60 1.33 13.90
N MET A 180 -11.46 1.86 14.38
CA MET A 180 -11.26 2.13 15.82
C MET A 180 -12.23 3.18 16.35
N MET A 181 -12.45 4.25 15.61
CA MET A 181 -13.39 5.30 16.00
C MET A 181 -14.82 4.79 15.99
N ASP A 182 -15.21 4.01 14.97
CA ASP A 182 -16.53 3.37 14.89
C ASP A 182 -16.77 2.41 16.07
N GLY A 183 -15.77 1.62 16.44
CA GLY A 183 -15.84 0.68 17.57
C GLY A 183 -15.65 1.31 18.96
N GLY A 184 -15.55 2.64 19.05
CA GLY A 184 -15.44 3.36 20.32
C GLY A 184 -14.11 3.12 21.05
N VAL A 185 -13.04 2.71 20.35
CA VAL A 185 -11.70 2.62 20.93
C VAL A 185 -11.20 4.03 21.23
N PRO A 186 -10.83 4.36 22.49
CA PRO A 186 -10.42 5.70 22.87
C PRO A 186 -8.99 6.01 22.41
N ILE A 187 -8.81 6.13 21.09
CA ILE A 187 -7.52 6.50 20.50
C ILE A 187 -7.18 7.97 20.81
N LYS A 188 -5.90 8.28 20.92
CA LYS A 188 -5.45 9.65 21.20
C LYS A 188 -5.79 10.62 20.09
N ARG A 189 -5.56 10.21 18.83
CA ARG A 189 -5.84 10.95 17.59
C ARG A 189 -6.02 9.96 16.46
N PRO A 190 -6.77 10.30 15.39
CA PRO A 190 -6.79 9.49 14.18
C PRO A 190 -5.41 9.40 13.55
N ALA A 191 -5.05 8.24 13.00
CA ALA A 191 -3.85 8.08 12.21
C ALA A 191 -4.20 7.94 10.73
N ALA A 192 -3.36 8.52 9.89
CA ALA A 192 -3.43 8.36 8.44
C ALA A 192 -2.07 7.89 7.91
N GLY A 193 -2.09 7.22 6.77
CA GLY A 193 -0.88 6.76 6.09
C GLY A 193 -0.90 7.11 4.61
N ILE A 194 0.27 7.43 4.07
CA ILE A 194 0.49 7.78 2.68
C ILE A 194 1.78 7.16 2.15
N ALA A 195 1.85 6.93 0.83
CA ALA A 195 3.06 6.55 0.14
C ALA A 195 3.60 7.73 -0.67
N MET A 196 4.88 7.99 -0.53
CA MET A 196 5.65 8.99 -1.26
C MET A 196 6.60 8.30 -2.21
N GLY A 197 6.84 8.88 -3.37
CA GLY A 197 7.79 8.37 -4.36
C GLY A 197 8.89 9.36 -4.68
N LEU A 198 9.94 8.87 -5.30
CA LEU A 198 11.05 9.64 -5.82
C LEU A 198 11.28 9.23 -7.27
N MET A 199 11.45 10.20 -8.15
CA MET A 199 11.92 10.03 -9.52
C MET A 199 13.25 10.77 -9.69
N LEU A 200 14.27 10.08 -10.18
CA LEU A 200 15.61 10.63 -10.42
C LEU A 200 15.85 10.83 -11.92
N SER A 201 16.53 11.91 -12.30
CA SER A 201 17.02 12.10 -13.66
C SER A 201 18.23 11.21 -13.90
N GLY A 202 18.25 10.48 -15.03
CA GLY A 202 19.38 9.66 -15.42
C GLY A 202 19.45 8.31 -14.74
N ALA A 203 18.32 7.71 -14.43
CA ALA A 203 18.21 6.35 -13.89
C ALA A 203 18.89 5.34 -14.82
N LYS A 204 19.94 4.71 -14.30
CA LYS A 204 20.80 3.60 -14.76
C LYS A 204 22.22 3.97 -15.19
N SER A 205 22.89 4.84 -14.44
CA SER A 205 24.34 4.76 -14.38
C SER A 205 24.71 3.77 -13.27
N THR A 206 25.20 2.61 -13.62
CA THR A 206 25.82 1.61 -12.72
C THR A 206 27.12 2.11 -12.08
N SER A 207 27.55 3.33 -12.42
CA SER A 207 28.75 3.98 -11.92
C SER A 207 28.41 5.34 -11.30
N GLY A 208 28.14 5.35 -9.98
CA GLY A 208 28.15 6.55 -9.16
C GLY A 208 27.07 7.59 -9.53
N ARG A 209 25.97 7.62 -8.74
CA ARG A 209 25.02 8.74 -8.77
C ARG A 209 25.76 10.01 -8.38
N SER A 210 25.72 11.05 -9.20
CA SER A 210 26.16 12.38 -8.77
C SER A 210 25.16 12.89 -7.72
N GLU A 211 25.65 13.46 -6.63
CA GLU A 211 24.81 14.09 -5.58
C GLU A 211 23.92 15.24 -6.11
N GLU A 212 24.11 15.65 -7.36
CA GLU A 212 23.44 16.77 -8.02
C GLU A 212 22.40 16.35 -9.09
N ALA A 213 22.05 15.05 -9.18
CA ALA A 213 21.06 14.63 -10.17
C ALA A 213 19.68 15.25 -9.86
N PRO A 214 19.01 15.93 -10.83
CA PRO A 214 17.66 16.44 -10.62
C PRO A 214 16.71 15.33 -10.18
N TYR A 215 15.91 15.61 -9.18
CA TYR A 215 14.91 14.67 -8.69
C TYR A 215 13.57 15.35 -8.47
N LYS A 216 12.49 14.56 -8.45
CA LYS A 216 11.15 14.98 -8.08
C LYS A 216 10.57 14.05 -7.02
N ILE A 217 9.89 14.64 -6.05
CA ILE A 217 9.16 13.92 -5.01
C ILE A 217 7.69 13.88 -5.42
N LEU A 218 7.10 12.69 -5.35
CA LEU A 218 5.70 12.44 -5.68
C LEU A 218 4.92 12.14 -4.41
N THR A 219 3.82 12.86 -4.20
CA THR A 219 2.91 12.60 -3.08
C THR A 219 1.81 11.64 -3.52
N ASP A 220 1.48 10.65 -2.69
CA ASP A 220 0.43 9.67 -2.95
C ASP A 220 0.62 8.94 -4.28
N ILE A 221 1.67 8.14 -4.36
CA ILE A 221 1.99 7.37 -5.56
C ILE A 221 0.97 6.29 -5.86
N GLN A 222 0.71 6.10 -7.14
CA GLN A 222 -0.13 5.02 -7.67
C GLN A 222 0.70 3.89 -8.30
N GLY A 223 0.04 2.82 -8.76
CA GLY A 223 0.70 1.61 -9.27
C GLY A 223 1.85 1.85 -10.26
N PRO A 224 1.69 2.60 -11.36
CA PRO A 224 2.78 2.88 -12.28
C PRO A 224 3.97 3.62 -11.65
N GLU A 225 3.72 4.52 -10.71
CA GLU A 225 4.76 5.28 -10.00
C GLU A 225 5.48 4.44 -8.94
N ASP A 226 4.75 3.52 -8.29
CA ASP A 226 5.32 2.50 -7.37
C ASP A 226 6.23 1.52 -8.12
N HIS A 227 5.84 1.14 -9.35
CA HIS A 227 6.58 0.18 -10.17
C HIS A 227 7.84 0.77 -10.82
N HIS A 228 7.76 2.00 -11.33
CA HIS A 228 8.82 2.65 -12.07
C HIS A 228 9.65 3.66 -11.26
N GLY A 229 9.19 4.05 -10.07
CA GLY A 229 9.89 5.00 -9.21
C GLY A 229 11.20 4.45 -8.63
N ASP A 230 12.12 5.36 -8.30
CA ASP A 230 13.41 5.02 -7.68
C ASP A 230 13.32 4.78 -6.18
N MET A 231 12.24 5.23 -5.55
CA MET A 231 11.95 5.02 -4.12
C MET A 231 10.45 4.97 -3.87
N ASP A 232 10.03 4.05 -3.01
CA ASP A 232 8.73 4.00 -2.34
C ASP A 232 8.93 4.21 -0.84
N PHE A 233 8.46 5.34 -0.32
CA PHE A 233 8.56 5.69 1.09
C PHE A 233 7.18 5.79 1.72
N LYS A 234 6.90 4.94 2.71
CA LYS A 234 5.62 4.89 3.41
C LYS A 234 5.73 5.57 4.77
N VAL A 235 4.84 6.52 5.01
CA VAL A 235 4.77 7.26 6.26
C VAL A 235 3.35 7.23 6.82
N ALA A 236 3.25 7.09 8.14
CA ALA A 236 1.99 7.19 8.86
C ALA A 236 2.17 8.01 10.13
N GLY A 237 1.14 8.76 10.49
CA GLY A 237 1.16 9.65 11.65
C GLY A 237 -0.22 10.21 11.96
N THR A 238 -0.26 11.14 12.93
CA THR A 238 -1.46 11.84 13.45
C THR A 238 -1.43 13.31 13.12
#